data_59bedce1085a8bf6ae79930f3eee488f
#
_entry.id   59bedce1085a8bf6ae79930f3eee488f
#
_cell.length_a   1.000
_cell.length_b   1.000
_cell.length_c   1.000
_cell.angle_alpha   90.00
_cell.angle_beta   90.00
_cell.angle_gamma   90.00
#
_symmetry.space_group_name_H-M   'P 1'
#
loop_
_entity.id
_entity.type
_entity.pdbx_description
1 polymer ?
#
loop_
_entity_poly.entity_id
_entity_poly.type
_entity_poly.pdbx_seq_one_letter_code
_entity_poly.pdbx_strand_id
1 'polypeptide(L)'
;MQLTPNIDRVIVASLVGAIALVVGGLAVTVTGLLGFRERLPLNRYAGVRTAASMRDSDTFRVANKVAGLPFAVAGLIGVLGGVLLLVMQSGGLVALIISLGGMVVIAAAGGLLGHKAALAVPEPEPELPAGCAGCACGNCGVAKLRA
;
A
#
# COMPACT_ATOMS: atom_id res chain seq x y z
N MET A 1 37.41 30.35 8.92
CA MET A 1 37.58 29.11 8.16
C MET A 1 36.77 28.00 8.83
N GLN A 2 35.43 27.96 8.58
CA GLN A 2 34.47 27.01 9.21
C GLN A 2 33.58 26.35 8.14
N LEU A 3 34.19 25.77 7.10
CA LEU A 3 33.46 25.08 6.03
C LEU A 3 33.30 23.58 6.29
N THR A 4 34.08 22.98 7.20
CA THR A 4 34.10 21.54 7.44
C THR A 4 32.87 20.99 8.14
N PRO A 5 32.25 21.60 9.17
CA PRO A 5 31.12 21.00 9.86
C PRO A 5 29.83 20.94 9.03
N ASN A 6 29.69 21.77 8.00
CA ASN A 6 28.52 21.74 7.13
C ASN A 6 28.60 20.63 6.06
N ILE A 7 29.80 20.34 5.57
CA ILE A 7 30.01 19.26 4.57
C ILE A 7 29.71 17.91 5.18
N ASP A 8 30.20 17.63 6.39
CA ASP A 8 29.94 16.36 7.09
C ASP A 8 28.45 16.15 7.37
N ARG A 9 27.75 17.22 7.77
CA ARG A 9 26.29 17.17 7.98
C ARG A 9 25.52 16.87 6.70
N VAL A 10 25.92 17.46 5.57
CA VAL A 10 25.28 17.21 4.28
C VAL A 10 25.53 15.76 3.82
N ILE A 11 26.73 15.24 3.98
CA ILE A 11 27.08 13.86 3.64
C ILE A 11 26.27 12.88 4.49
N VAL A 12 26.23 13.09 5.81
CA VAL A 12 25.44 12.21 6.70
C VAL A 12 23.95 12.28 6.38
N ALA A 13 23.39 13.46 6.13
CA ALA A 13 22.00 13.62 5.76
C ALA A 13 21.66 12.93 4.44
N SER A 14 22.52 13.03 3.43
CA SER A 14 22.33 12.35 2.14
C SER A 14 22.40 10.82 2.28
N LEU A 15 23.34 10.31 3.08
CA LEU A 15 23.47 8.90 3.35
C LEU A 15 22.24 8.32 4.07
N VAL A 16 21.78 9.02 5.11
CA VAL A 16 20.56 8.64 5.85
C VAL A 16 19.34 8.67 4.93
N GLY A 17 19.18 9.71 4.12
CA GLY A 17 18.11 9.83 3.14
C GLY A 17 18.14 8.71 2.08
N ALA A 18 19.32 8.38 1.58
CA ALA A 18 19.49 7.29 0.61
C ALA A 18 19.12 5.93 1.21
N ILE A 19 19.60 5.63 2.41
CA ILE A 19 19.26 4.38 3.10
C ILE A 19 17.75 4.30 3.35
N ALA A 20 17.13 5.38 3.82
CA ALA A 20 15.70 5.42 4.07
C ALA A 20 14.88 5.19 2.79
N LEU A 21 15.28 5.79 1.65
CA LEU A 21 14.63 5.57 0.35
C LEU A 21 14.82 4.14 -0.15
N VAL A 22 16.00 3.56 -0.03
CA VAL A 22 16.26 2.17 -0.47
C VAL A 22 15.47 1.19 0.38
N VAL A 23 15.55 1.29 1.70
CA VAL A 23 14.84 0.37 2.62
C VAL A 23 13.33 0.55 2.51
N GLY A 24 12.84 1.78 2.53
CA GLY A 24 11.42 2.09 2.36
C GLY A 24 10.89 1.66 0.99
N GLY A 25 11.64 1.95 -0.08
CA GLY A 25 11.32 1.54 -1.45
C GLY A 25 11.26 0.03 -1.61
N LEU A 26 12.21 -0.71 -1.04
CA LEU A 26 12.19 -2.18 -1.03
C LEU A 26 10.97 -2.72 -0.28
N ALA A 27 10.65 -2.18 0.88
CA ALA A 27 9.48 -2.59 1.66
C ALA A 27 8.18 -2.38 0.87
N VAL A 28 8.03 -1.23 0.21
CA VAL A 28 6.86 -0.91 -0.64
C VAL A 28 6.82 -1.82 -1.87
N THR A 29 7.97 -2.08 -2.52
CA THR A 29 8.06 -2.99 -3.68
C THR A 29 7.63 -4.41 -3.29
N VAL A 30 8.17 -4.94 -2.20
CA VAL A 30 7.83 -6.29 -1.73
C VAL A 30 6.35 -6.40 -1.38
N THR A 31 5.82 -5.42 -0.65
CA THR A 31 4.39 -5.36 -0.32
C THR A 31 3.53 -5.31 -1.59
N GLY A 32 3.91 -4.49 -2.57
CA GLY A 32 3.23 -4.39 -3.86
C GLY A 32 3.24 -5.72 -4.63
N LEU A 33 4.38 -6.38 -4.72
CA LEU A 33 4.50 -7.68 -5.40
C LEU A 33 3.73 -8.79 -4.69
N LEU A 34 3.73 -8.82 -3.36
CA LEU A 34 2.95 -9.79 -2.59
C LEU A 34 1.44 -9.54 -2.77
N GLY A 35 1.02 -8.27 -2.77
CA GLY A 35 -0.36 -7.89 -3.05
C GLY A 35 -0.79 -8.30 -4.46
N PHE A 36 0.02 -7.96 -5.48
CA PHE A 36 -0.25 -8.33 -6.87
C PHE A 36 -0.35 -9.85 -7.08
N ARG A 37 0.49 -10.63 -6.39
CA ARG A 37 0.47 -12.10 -6.43
C ARG A 37 -0.56 -12.74 -5.52
N GLU A 38 -1.44 -11.95 -4.90
CA GLU A 38 -2.47 -12.43 -3.96
C GLU A 38 -1.91 -13.22 -2.76
N ARG A 39 -0.63 -13.03 -2.46
CA ARG A 39 0.05 -13.71 -1.34
C ARG A 39 0.09 -12.89 -0.06
N LEU A 40 -0.53 -11.70 -0.07
CA LEU A 40 -0.63 -10.85 1.10
C LEU A 40 -1.84 -11.28 1.94
N PRO A 41 -1.64 -11.91 3.10
CA PRO A 41 -2.75 -12.28 3.97
C PRO A 41 -3.36 -11.02 4.58
N LEU A 42 -4.64 -11.11 5.00
CA LEU A 42 -5.28 -10.03 5.74
C LEU A 42 -4.46 -9.70 6.99
N ASN A 43 -3.88 -8.51 7.02
CA ASN A 43 -3.01 -8.05 8.09
C ASN A 43 -3.19 -6.56 8.34
N ARG A 44 -2.75 -6.10 9.53
CA ARG A 44 -2.88 -4.70 9.95
C ARG A 44 -1.65 -3.83 9.66
N TYR A 45 -0.63 -4.34 8.97
CA TYR A 45 0.65 -3.65 8.81
C TYR A 45 0.95 -3.23 7.38
N ALA A 46 0.56 -4.00 6.38
CA ALA A 46 0.96 -3.80 4.98
C ALA A 46 -0.23 -3.89 4.01
N GLY A 47 -0.14 -3.15 2.90
CA GLY A 47 -1.16 -3.11 1.85
C GLY A 47 -2.18 -1.97 2.01
N VAL A 48 -3.21 -1.98 1.16
CA VAL A 48 -4.33 -1.02 1.20
C VAL A 48 -5.23 -1.33 2.39
N ARG A 49 -5.35 -0.37 3.31
CA ARG A 49 -6.05 -0.55 4.59
C ARG A 49 -7.10 0.53 4.77
N THR A 50 -8.19 0.36 4.10
CA THR A 50 -9.39 1.18 4.26
C THR A 50 -10.48 0.37 4.94
N ALA A 51 -11.50 1.01 5.49
CA ALA A 51 -12.64 0.32 6.09
C ALA A 51 -13.25 -0.69 5.09
N ALA A 52 -13.33 -0.31 3.80
CA ALA A 52 -13.84 -1.18 2.75
C ALA A 52 -12.93 -2.40 2.50
N SER A 53 -11.59 -2.20 2.40
CA SER A 53 -10.66 -3.30 2.11
C SER A 53 -10.44 -4.25 3.29
N MET A 54 -10.70 -3.81 4.51
CA MET A 54 -10.54 -4.61 5.74
C MET A 54 -11.82 -5.33 6.16
N ARG A 55 -12.88 -5.26 5.37
CA ARG A 55 -14.17 -5.88 5.64
C ARG A 55 -14.09 -7.41 5.72
N ASP A 56 -13.40 -8.02 4.75
CA ASP A 56 -13.19 -9.45 4.65
C ASP A 56 -11.88 -9.78 3.89
N SER A 57 -11.45 -11.04 3.92
CA SER A 57 -10.21 -11.50 3.31
C SER A 57 -10.20 -11.37 1.78
N ASP A 58 -11.34 -11.59 1.13
CA ASP A 58 -11.45 -11.52 -0.32
C ASP A 58 -11.42 -10.09 -0.82
N THR A 59 -12.13 -9.19 -0.14
CA THR A 59 -12.08 -7.74 -0.40
C THR A 59 -10.65 -7.20 -0.21
N PHE A 60 -9.96 -7.62 0.86
CA PHE A 60 -8.57 -7.24 1.09
C PHE A 60 -7.64 -7.72 -0.04
N ARG A 61 -7.83 -8.97 -0.50
CA ARG A 61 -7.05 -9.55 -1.58
C ARG A 61 -7.25 -8.80 -2.90
N VAL A 62 -8.50 -8.52 -3.28
CA VAL A 62 -8.84 -7.75 -4.49
C VAL A 62 -8.25 -6.34 -4.44
N ALA A 63 -8.43 -5.63 -3.32
CA ALA A 63 -7.88 -4.29 -3.13
C ALA A 63 -6.34 -4.26 -3.31
N ASN A 64 -5.65 -5.20 -2.68
CA ASN A 64 -4.20 -5.26 -2.74
C ASN A 64 -3.67 -5.81 -4.07
N LYS A 65 -4.42 -6.63 -4.78
CA LYS A 65 -4.10 -7.06 -6.15
C LYS A 65 -4.08 -5.87 -7.10
N VAL A 66 -5.11 -5.02 -7.05
CA VAL A 66 -5.23 -3.82 -7.91
C VAL A 66 -4.17 -2.79 -7.55
N ALA A 67 -3.94 -2.54 -6.27
CA ALA A 67 -2.93 -1.59 -5.80
C ALA A 67 -1.49 -2.11 -5.94
N GLY A 68 -1.30 -3.41 -6.10
CA GLY A 68 -0.01 -4.06 -6.03
C GLY A 68 0.98 -3.59 -7.08
N LEU A 69 0.55 -3.45 -8.33
CA LEU A 69 1.41 -2.95 -9.41
C LEU A 69 1.85 -1.50 -9.18
N PRO A 70 0.96 -0.52 -8.92
CA PRO A 70 1.37 0.83 -8.55
C PRO A 70 2.32 0.87 -7.35
N PHE A 71 2.09 0.08 -6.31
CA PHE A 71 2.99 0.01 -5.15
C PHE A 71 4.37 -0.52 -5.51
N ALA A 72 4.45 -1.56 -6.35
CA ALA A 72 5.73 -2.09 -6.81
C ALA A 72 6.51 -1.02 -7.60
N VAL A 73 5.85 -0.30 -8.50
CA VAL A 73 6.46 0.79 -9.28
C VAL A 73 6.90 1.94 -8.36
N ALA A 74 6.04 2.36 -7.43
CA ALA A 74 6.37 3.41 -6.45
C ALA A 74 7.61 3.03 -5.63
N GLY A 75 7.68 1.79 -5.15
CA GLY A 75 8.83 1.29 -4.39
C GLY A 75 10.12 1.26 -5.21
N LEU A 76 10.06 0.84 -6.48
CA LEU A 76 11.22 0.87 -7.40
C LEU A 76 11.74 2.30 -7.62
N ILE A 77 10.85 3.28 -7.75
CA ILE A 77 11.25 4.70 -7.84
C ILE A 77 12.01 5.12 -6.58
N GLY A 78 11.54 4.70 -5.40
CA GLY A 78 12.23 4.95 -4.13
C GLY A 78 13.63 4.32 -4.10
N VAL A 79 13.77 3.06 -4.51
CA VAL A 79 15.06 2.36 -4.56
C VAL A 79 16.01 3.06 -5.54
N LEU A 80 15.56 3.34 -6.76
CA LEU A 80 16.38 4.02 -7.77
C LEU A 80 16.80 5.43 -7.30
N GLY A 81 15.88 6.16 -6.70
CA GLY A 81 16.18 7.48 -6.13
C GLY A 81 17.21 7.42 -5.01
N GLY A 82 17.12 6.43 -4.13
CA GLY A 82 18.11 6.21 -3.08
C GLY A 82 19.50 5.86 -3.63
N VAL A 83 19.57 5.02 -4.66
CA VAL A 83 20.82 4.69 -5.35
C VAL A 83 21.41 5.92 -6.06
N LEU A 84 20.59 6.69 -6.76
CA LEU A 84 21.02 7.93 -7.42
C LEU A 84 21.59 8.94 -6.39
N LEU A 85 20.96 9.05 -5.22
CA LEU A 85 21.41 9.92 -4.15
C LEU A 85 22.82 9.55 -3.64
N LEU A 86 23.16 8.25 -3.66
CA LEU A 86 24.52 7.79 -3.29
C LEU A 86 25.57 8.06 -4.38
N VAL A 87 25.18 8.03 -5.64
CA VAL A 87 26.09 8.15 -6.79
C VAL A 87 26.31 9.62 -7.18
N MET A 88 25.26 10.44 -7.10
CA MET A 88 25.33 11.85 -7.51
C MET A 88 25.83 12.73 -6.38
N GLN A 89 27.05 13.27 -6.51
CA GLN A 89 27.63 14.20 -5.54
C GLN A 89 26.99 15.61 -5.57
N SER A 90 26.42 15.99 -6.72
CA SER A 90 25.70 17.27 -6.90
C SER A 90 24.26 16.99 -7.33
N GLY A 91 23.29 17.72 -6.75
CA GLY A 91 21.87 17.56 -7.08
C GLY A 91 21.11 16.51 -6.24
N GLY A 92 21.74 15.94 -5.21
CA GLY A 92 21.14 14.91 -4.36
C GLY A 92 19.81 15.33 -3.71
N LEU A 93 19.65 16.59 -3.31
CA LEU A 93 18.39 17.09 -2.76
C LEU A 93 17.24 17.06 -3.79
N VAL A 94 17.52 17.41 -5.04
CA VAL A 94 16.52 17.38 -6.12
C VAL A 94 16.11 15.93 -6.40
N ALA A 95 17.09 15.02 -6.49
CA ALA A 95 16.82 13.59 -6.66
C ALA A 95 15.99 13.02 -5.51
N LEU A 96 16.27 13.40 -4.27
CA LEU A 96 15.50 13.02 -3.08
C LEU A 96 14.04 13.49 -3.18
N ILE A 97 13.81 14.76 -3.49
CA ILE A 97 12.46 15.35 -3.56
C ILE A 97 11.64 14.69 -4.69
N ILE A 98 12.24 14.53 -5.87
CA ILE A 98 11.56 13.93 -7.01
C ILE A 98 11.22 12.47 -6.73
N SER A 99 12.16 11.70 -6.18
CA SER A 99 11.94 10.28 -5.89
C SER A 99 10.92 10.07 -4.79
N LEU A 100 11.00 10.82 -3.70
CA LEU A 100 10.04 10.76 -2.61
C LEU A 100 8.64 11.20 -3.06
N GLY A 101 8.57 12.34 -3.78
CA GLY A 101 7.31 12.85 -4.34
C GLY A 101 6.67 11.86 -5.32
N GLY A 102 7.46 11.33 -6.26
CA GLY A 102 6.99 10.32 -7.21
C GLY A 102 6.50 9.04 -6.53
N MET A 103 7.26 8.54 -5.55
CA MET A 103 6.87 7.37 -4.76
C MET A 103 5.53 7.60 -4.04
N VAL A 104 5.36 8.74 -3.37
CA VAL A 104 4.13 9.07 -2.62
C VAL A 104 2.94 9.23 -3.56
N VAL A 105 3.08 9.95 -4.66
CA VAL A 105 1.98 10.17 -5.62
C VAL A 105 1.51 8.86 -6.23
N ILE A 106 2.43 8.01 -6.69
CA ILE A 106 2.07 6.72 -7.31
C ILE A 106 1.49 5.75 -6.27
N ALA A 107 2.04 5.71 -5.06
CA ALA A 107 1.48 4.89 -3.98
C ALA A 107 0.07 5.35 -3.58
N ALA A 108 -0.16 6.66 -3.48
CA ALA A 108 -1.49 7.21 -3.20
C ALA A 108 -2.49 6.87 -4.30
N ALA A 109 -2.11 7.01 -5.57
CA ALA A 109 -2.95 6.61 -6.70
C ALA A 109 -3.29 5.11 -6.66
N GLY A 110 -2.30 4.26 -6.37
CA GLY A 110 -2.50 2.82 -6.17
C GLY A 110 -3.44 2.50 -5.02
N GLY A 111 -3.28 3.19 -3.89
CA GLY A 111 -4.17 3.05 -2.73
C GLY A 111 -5.61 3.43 -3.03
N LEU A 112 -5.82 4.53 -3.78
CA LEU A 112 -7.16 4.96 -4.24
C LEU A 112 -7.81 3.95 -5.18
N LEU A 113 -7.03 3.39 -6.13
CA LEU A 113 -7.51 2.33 -7.03
C LEU A 113 -7.89 1.07 -6.25
N GLY A 114 -7.06 0.66 -5.30
CA GLY A 114 -7.35 -0.47 -4.41
C GLY A 114 -8.59 -0.23 -3.55
N HIS A 115 -8.77 0.98 -3.02
CA HIS A 115 -9.99 1.33 -2.28
C HIS A 115 -11.24 1.24 -3.16
N LYS A 116 -11.20 1.79 -4.37
CA LYS A 116 -12.32 1.67 -5.33
C LYS A 116 -12.61 0.23 -5.70
N ALA A 117 -11.58 -0.60 -5.88
CA ALA A 117 -11.75 -2.01 -6.13
C ALA A 117 -12.42 -2.74 -4.95
N ALA A 118 -12.04 -2.39 -3.71
CA ALA A 118 -12.68 -2.91 -2.51
C ALA A 118 -14.18 -2.58 -2.42
N LEU A 119 -14.56 -1.36 -2.79
CA LEU A 119 -15.96 -0.93 -2.82
C LEU A 119 -16.79 -1.65 -3.90
N ALA A 120 -16.15 -2.11 -4.96
CA ALA A 120 -16.80 -2.83 -6.04
C ALA A 120 -17.05 -4.33 -5.73
N VAL A 121 -16.44 -4.86 -4.66
CA VAL A 121 -16.68 -6.23 -4.21
C VAL A 121 -18.04 -6.29 -3.52
N PRO A 122 -18.99 -7.16 -3.97
CA PRO A 122 -20.28 -7.32 -3.31
C PRO A 122 -20.12 -7.69 -1.83
N GLU A 123 -21.04 -7.25 -1.00
CA GLU A 123 -21.05 -7.70 0.38
C GLU A 123 -21.41 -9.20 0.42
N PRO A 124 -20.71 -10.00 1.28
CA PRO A 124 -21.10 -11.39 1.46
C PRO A 124 -22.55 -11.44 1.90
N GLU A 125 -23.35 -12.24 1.20
CA GLU A 125 -24.71 -12.47 1.63
C GLU A 125 -24.71 -13.01 3.07
N PRO A 126 -25.55 -12.47 3.97
CA PRO A 126 -25.63 -12.96 5.32
C PRO A 126 -25.98 -14.45 5.28
N GLU A 127 -25.08 -15.30 5.77
CA GLU A 127 -25.35 -16.73 5.90
C GLU A 127 -26.61 -16.90 6.75
N LEU A 128 -27.67 -17.41 6.13
CA LEU A 128 -28.89 -17.74 6.84
C LEU A 128 -28.55 -18.85 7.87
N PRO A 129 -29.00 -18.71 9.14
CA PRO A 129 -28.81 -19.78 10.12
C PRO A 129 -29.21 -21.11 9.52
N ALA A 130 -28.43 -22.15 9.78
CA ALA A 130 -28.61 -23.50 9.18
C ALA A 130 -30.04 -24.06 9.31
N GLY A 131 -30.84 -23.61 10.29
CA GLY A 131 -32.25 -23.91 10.47
C GLY A 131 -33.20 -23.21 9.49
N CYS A 132 -32.73 -22.18 8.75
CA CYS A 132 -33.55 -21.42 7.78
C CYS A 132 -33.29 -21.83 6.32
N ALA A 133 -32.24 -22.59 6.04
CA ALA A 133 -31.86 -22.98 4.69
C ALA A 133 -32.88 -23.95 3.97
N GLY A 134 -33.85 -24.46 4.68
CA GLY A 134 -34.89 -25.36 4.13
C GLY A 134 -36.33 -24.89 4.35
N CYS A 135 -36.55 -23.70 4.92
CA CYS A 135 -37.91 -23.22 5.15
C CYS A 135 -38.49 -22.60 3.87
N ALA A 136 -39.45 -23.28 3.27
CA ALA A 136 -40.25 -22.80 2.12
C ALA A 136 -41.13 -21.58 2.46
N CYS A 137 -41.16 -21.12 3.71
CA CYS A 137 -41.85 -19.92 4.15
C CYS A 137 -40.92 -18.70 3.98
N GLY A 138 -40.82 -18.10 2.80
CA GLY A 138 -40.02 -16.95 2.45
C GLY A 138 -40.28 -15.65 3.25
N ASN A 139 -40.79 -15.74 4.46
CA ASN A 139 -41.09 -14.56 5.30
C ASN A 139 -40.86 -14.84 6.80
N CYS A 140 -39.69 -15.39 7.15
CA CYS A 140 -39.27 -15.50 8.54
C CYS A 140 -38.96 -14.09 9.08
N GLY A 141 -39.72 -13.63 10.08
CA GLY A 141 -39.62 -12.29 10.68
C GLY A 141 -38.23 -11.95 11.29
N VAL A 142 -37.30 -12.91 11.36
CA VAL A 142 -35.94 -12.74 11.85
C VAL A 142 -35.07 -11.97 10.82
N ALA A 143 -35.39 -12.04 9.52
CA ALA A 143 -34.68 -11.28 8.48
C ALA A 143 -34.96 -9.76 8.57
N LYS A 144 -36.07 -9.34 9.16
CA LYS A 144 -36.48 -7.94 9.32
C LYS A 144 -35.87 -7.23 10.52
N LEU A 145 -35.27 -7.95 11.46
CA LEU A 145 -34.68 -7.37 12.68
C LEU A 145 -33.22 -6.94 12.53
N ARG A 146 -32.65 -7.06 11.32
CA ARG A 146 -31.24 -6.68 11.02
C ARG A 146 -31.08 -5.59 9.95
N ALA A 147 -32.16 -4.89 9.59
CA ALA A 147 -32.07 -3.72 8.72
C ALA A 147 -31.92 -2.42 9.54
#